data_798363b69ad3ba3ccab6358bcd3de390
#
_entry.id   798363b69ad3ba3ccab6358bcd3de390
#
_cell.length_a   1.000
_cell.length_b   1.000
_cell.length_c   1.000
_cell.angle_alpha   90.00
_cell.angle_beta   90.00
_cell.angle_gamma   90.00
#
_symmetry.space_group_name_H-M   'P 1'
#
loop_
_entity.id
_entity.type
_entity.pdbx_description
1 polymer ?
#
loop_
_entity_poly.entity_id
_entity_poly.type
_entity_poly.pdbx_seq_one_letter_code
_entity_poly.pdbx_strand_id
1 'polypeptide(L)'
;MNKKLILFDYDGTIVDSAKMIVKGAIEAFRMCGLPDPDPNKVRENIGKPLATALDAYAPKGYEVNPEMISNAYRKWYAEQGRLGLQDEPLYPGMFKLINDLKNHKEFNIGVATNKSRIALNNGLNKHNLNEIFDITLTMEEANPKPDPDMAIQAMSKLNIEKKS
;
A
#
# COMPACT_ATOMS: atom_id res chain seq x y z
N MET A 1 -27.06 15.44 5.17
CA MET A 1 -26.43 15.57 3.83
C MET A 1 -25.65 14.30 3.57
N ASN A 2 -25.89 13.60 2.45
CA ASN A 2 -25.10 12.44 2.09
C ASN A 2 -23.69 12.90 1.71
N LYS A 3 -22.69 12.55 2.52
CA LYS A 3 -21.29 12.84 2.21
C LYS A 3 -20.82 12.00 1.02
N LYS A 4 -19.86 12.51 0.27
CA LYS A 4 -19.13 11.77 -0.76
C LYS A 4 -17.90 11.10 -0.16
N LEU A 5 -17.58 9.89 -0.59
CA LEU A 5 -16.37 9.19 -0.17
C LEU A 5 -15.25 9.39 -1.18
N ILE A 6 -14.08 9.77 -0.70
CA ILE A 6 -12.83 9.80 -1.46
C ILE A 6 -11.91 8.74 -0.86
N LEU A 7 -11.58 7.72 -1.64
CA LEU A 7 -10.64 6.67 -1.25
C LEU A 7 -9.31 6.88 -1.97
N PHE A 8 -8.24 6.96 -1.21
CA PHE A 8 -6.89 7.01 -1.71
C PHE A 8 -6.26 5.60 -1.71
N ASP A 9 -5.47 5.30 -2.72
CA ASP A 9 -4.43 4.29 -2.55
C ASP A 9 -3.28 4.87 -1.71
N TYR A 10 -2.42 4.02 -1.16
CA TYR A 10 -1.30 4.45 -0.34
C TYR A 10 0.00 4.52 -1.15
N ASP A 11 0.50 3.37 -1.61
CA ASP A 11 1.77 3.26 -2.33
C ASP A 11 1.68 3.84 -3.75
N GLY A 12 2.52 4.81 -4.08
CA GLY A 12 2.49 5.49 -5.38
C GLY A 12 1.38 6.56 -5.53
N THR A 13 0.58 6.80 -4.47
CA THR A 13 -0.47 7.83 -4.46
C THR A 13 -0.29 8.81 -3.30
N ILE A 14 -0.31 8.35 -2.07
CA ILE A 14 -0.05 9.20 -0.89
C ILE A 14 1.46 9.37 -0.70
N VAL A 15 2.23 8.28 -0.82
CA VAL A 15 3.68 8.25 -0.64
C VAL A 15 4.41 7.79 -1.90
N ASP A 16 5.60 8.35 -2.14
CA ASP A 16 6.55 7.84 -3.12
C ASP A 16 7.34 6.67 -2.51
N SER A 17 6.76 5.48 -2.57
CA SER A 17 7.34 4.24 -2.05
C SER A 17 8.11 3.43 -3.09
N ALA A 18 8.15 3.88 -4.35
CA ALA A 18 8.67 3.08 -5.46
C ALA A 18 10.13 2.61 -5.24
N LYS A 19 11.00 3.48 -4.73
CA LYS A 19 12.41 3.13 -4.42
C LYS A 19 12.50 2.05 -3.35
N MET A 20 11.71 2.16 -2.28
CA MET A 20 11.70 1.20 -1.18
C MET A 20 11.16 -0.15 -1.62
N ILE A 21 10.08 -0.16 -2.41
CA ILE A 21 9.50 -1.41 -2.94
C ILE A 21 10.50 -2.13 -3.85
N VAL A 22 11.14 -1.41 -4.78
CA VAL A 22 12.16 -2.01 -5.66
C VAL A 22 13.34 -2.56 -4.86
N LYS A 23 13.88 -1.78 -3.92
CA LYS A 23 14.98 -2.22 -3.08
C LYS A 23 14.60 -3.43 -2.24
N GLY A 24 13.40 -3.43 -1.67
CA GLY A 24 12.89 -4.55 -0.88
C GLY A 24 12.71 -5.83 -1.70
N ALA A 25 12.24 -5.72 -2.94
CA ALA A 25 12.15 -6.87 -3.84
C ALA A 25 13.53 -7.46 -4.15
N ILE A 26 14.52 -6.61 -4.50
CA ILE A 26 15.90 -7.04 -4.77
C ILE A 26 16.48 -7.77 -3.54
N GLU A 27 16.37 -7.17 -2.37
CA GLU A 27 16.94 -7.77 -1.14
C GLU A 27 16.21 -9.07 -0.75
N ALA A 28 14.89 -9.14 -0.93
CA ALA A 28 14.14 -10.38 -0.69
C ALA A 28 14.59 -11.53 -1.59
N PHE A 29 14.82 -11.24 -2.89
CA PHE A 29 15.34 -12.24 -3.83
C PHE A 29 16.73 -12.70 -3.44
N ARG A 30 17.65 -11.78 -3.11
CA ARG A 30 19.00 -12.11 -2.61
C ARG A 30 18.98 -12.95 -1.35
N MET A 31 18.12 -12.62 -0.38
CA MET A 31 17.94 -13.41 0.84
C MET A 31 17.47 -14.84 0.57
N CYS A 32 16.78 -15.05 -0.55
CA CYS A 32 16.32 -16.37 -1.01
C CYS A 32 17.30 -17.06 -1.97
N GLY A 33 18.47 -16.49 -2.22
CA GLY A 33 19.47 -17.06 -3.13
C GLY A 33 19.08 -16.98 -4.62
N LEU A 34 18.18 -16.05 -4.97
CA LEU A 34 17.69 -15.85 -6.32
C LEU A 34 18.39 -14.66 -6.98
N PRO A 35 18.47 -14.62 -8.32
CA PRO A 35 18.93 -13.45 -9.05
C PRO A 35 18.05 -12.23 -8.78
N ASP A 36 18.63 -11.04 -8.90
CA ASP A 36 17.89 -9.79 -8.76
C ASP A 36 16.72 -9.72 -9.78
N PRO A 37 15.53 -9.31 -9.34
CA PRO A 37 14.40 -9.10 -10.24
C PRO A 37 14.64 -7.83 -11.08
N ASP A 38 13.99 -7.76 -12.26
CA ASP A 38 14.02 -6.55 -13.09
C ASP A 38 13.33 -5.38 -12.36
N PRO A 39 14.05 -4.29 -12.02
CA PRO A 39 13.48 -3.16 -11.30
C PRO A 39 12.29 -2.49 -12.00
N ASN A 40 12.25 -2.51 -13.34
CA ASN A 40 11.13 -1.93 -14.08
C ASN A 40 9.87 -2.78 -13.93
N LYS A 41 10.00 -4.10 -14.02
CA LYS A 41 8.88 -5.01 -13.76
C LYS A 41 8.37 -4.91 -12.32
N VAL A 42 9.25 -4.72 -11.35
CA VAL A 42 8.83 -4.46 -9.97
C VAL A 42 7.97 -3.20 -9.90
N ARG A 43 8.43 -2.08 -10.52
CA ARG A 43 7.68 -0.81 -10.55
C ARG A 43 6.31 -0.93 -11.20
N GLU A 44 6.21 -1.64 -12.32
CA GLU A 44 4.95 -1.87 -13.05
C GLU A 44 3.91 -2.67 -12.25
N ASN A 45 4.35 -3.36 -11.21
CA ASN A 45 3.50 -4.19 -10.35
C ASN A 45 3.26 -3.60 -8.96
N ILE A 46 3.69 -2.36 -8.69
CA ILE A 46 3.37 -1.65 -7.45
C ILE A 46 1.85 -1.52 -7.33
N GLY A 47 1.34 -1.73 -6.11
CA GLY A 47 -0.09 -1.71 -5.82
C GLY A 47 -0.80 -3.07 -5.95
N LYS A 48 -0.18 -4.07 -6.57
CA LYS A 48 -0.69 -5.45 -6.54
C LYS A 48 -0.36 -6.13 -5.21
N PRO A 49 -1.15 -7.15 -4.81
CA PRO A 49 -0.75 -8.01 -3.70
C PRO A 49 0.64 -8.59 -3.93
N LEU A 50 1.49 -8.63 -2.91
CA LEU A 50 2.90 -9.01 -3.06
C LEU A 50 3.07 -10.38 -3.73
N ALA A 51 2.29 -11.39 -3.33
CA ALA A 51 2.35 -12.72 -3.92
C ALA A 51 2.06 -12.70 -5.44
N THR A 52 1.04 -11.95 -5.88
CA THR A 52 0.70 -11.80 -7.30
C THR A 52 1.76 -11.01 -8.06
N ALA A 53 2.35 -10.00 -7.43
CA ALA A 53 3.41 -9.20 -8.04
C ALA A 53 4.67 -10.02 -8.29
N LEU A 54 5.01 -10.93 -7.38
CA LEU A 54 6.19 -11.81 -7.50
C LEU A 54 6.17 -12.66 -8.78
N ASP A 55 5.00 -13.17 -9.19
CA ASP A 55 4.87 -13.97 -10.42
C ASP A 55 5.26 -13.16 -11.67
N ALA A 56 5.05 -11.85 -11.65
CA ALA A 56 5.32 -10.99 -12.80
C ALA A 56 6.83 -10.74 -13.04
N TYR A 57 7.64 -10.79 -11.99
CA TYR A 57 9.08 -10.51 -12.07
C TYR A 57 9.99 -11.64 -11.54
N ALA A 58 9.40 -12.81 -11.27
CA ALA A 58 10.18 -14.01 -10.95
C ALA A 58 11.19 -14.34 -12.06
N PRO A 59 12.44 -14.69 -11.75
CA PRO A 59 13.44 -15.01 -12.74
C PRO A 59 13.10 -16.33 -13.43
N LYS A 60 13.20 -16.34 -14.77
CA LYS A 60 12.95 -17.55 -15.56
C LYS A 60 13.97 -18.64 -15.24
N GLY A 61 13.49 -19.88 -15.13
CA GLY A 61 14.34 -21.05 -14.88
C GLY A 61 14.67 -21.31 -13.42
N TYR A 62 14.09 -20.52 -12.51
CA TYR A 62 14.21 -20.75 -11.07
C TYR A 62 12.86 -21.17 -10.50
N GLU A 63 12.90 -22.14 -9.60
CA GLU A 63 11.73 -22.45 -8.78
C GLU A 63 11.59 -21.39 -7.69
N VAL A 64 10.51 -20.62 -7.74
CA VAL A 64 10.26 -19.50 -6.83
C VAL A 64 9.14 -19.88 -5.87
N ASN A 65 9.42 -19.83 -4.58
CA ASN A 65 8.40 -19.95 -3.56
C ASN A 65 7.91 -18.53 -3.16
N PRO A 66 6.68 -18.12 -3.57
CA PRO A 66 6.17 -16.77 -3.32
C PRO A 66 6.07 -16.44 -1.82
N GLU A 67 5.75 -17.42 -0.98
CA GLU A 67 5.63 -17.21 0.46
C GLU A 67 7.00 -16.93 1.08
N MET A 68 8.03 -17.66 0.70
CA MET A 68 9.41 -17.44 1.17
C MET A 68 9.91 -16.04 0.83
N ILE A 69 9.69 -15.61 -0.42
CA ILE A 69 10.09 -14.24 -0.84
C ILE A 69 9.26 -13.18 -0.12
N SER A 70 7.94 -13.39 0.02
CA SER A 70 7.07 -12.46 0.75
C SER A 70 7.52 -12.31 2.21
N ASN A 71 7.92 -13.39 2.86
CA ASN A 71 8.42 -13.36 4.22
C ASN A 71 9.79 -12.64 4.30
N ALA A 72 10.69 -12.89 3.36
CA ALA A 72 11.98 -12.19 3.26
C ALA A 72 11.77 -10.68 3.04
N TYR A 73 10.86 -10.30 2.13
CA TYR A 73 10.48 -8.90 1.90
C TYR A 73 9.96 -8.22 3.17
N ARG A 74 8.98 -8.84 3.84
CA ARG A 74 8.41 -8.28 5.08
C ARG A 74 9.46 -8.11 6.17
N LYS A 75 10.34 -9.11 6.33
CA LYS A 75 11.44 -9.07 7.30
C LYS A 75 12.40 -7.92 7.01
N TRP A 76 12.83 -7.79 5.74
CA TRP A 76 13.71 -6.70 5.34
C TRP A 76 13.04 -5.33 5.54
N TYR A 77 11.79 -5.19 5.11
CA TYR A 77 11.04 -3.93 5.22
C TYR A 77 10.83 -3.50 6.67
N ALA A 78 10.50 -4.45 7.56
CA ALA A 78 10.36 -4.19 8.99
C ALA A 78 11.69 -3.73 9.61
N GLU A 79 12.82 -4.34 9.21
CA GLU A 79 14.14 -3.95 9.66
C GLU A 79 14.52 -2.52 9.19
N GLN A 80 14.17 -2.15 7.94
CA GLN A 80 14.35 -0.77 7.49
C GLN A 80 13.57 0.22 8.36
N GLY A 81 12.36 -0.14 8.78
CA GLY A 81 11.56 0.68 9.71
C GLY A 81 12.22 0.83 11.06
N ARG A 82 12.71 -0.28 11.64
CA ARG A 82 13.42 -0.29 12.92
C ARG A 82 14.69 0.59 12.90
N LEU A 83 15.38 0.62 11.76
CA LEU A 83 16.59 1.42 11.55
C LEU A 83 16.32 2.88 11.16
N GLY A 84 15.06 3.27 10.95
CA GLY A 84 14.72 4.61 10.46
C GLY A 84 15.12 4.87 9.00
N LEU A 85 15.36 3.82 8.22
CA LEU A 85 15.83 3.87 6.83
C LEU A 85 14.72 3.75 5.78
N GLN A 86 13.46 3.69 6.19
CA GLN A 86 12.33 3.74 5.25
C GLN A 86 12.22 5.15 4.66
N ASP A 87 12.57 5.28 3.39
CA ASP A 87 12.46 6.53 2.63
C ASP A 87 11.22 6.46 1.72
N GLU A 88 10.09 6.85 2.27
CA GLU A 88 8.78 6.91 1.59
C GLU A 88 8.15 8.27 1.88
N PRO A 89 8.63 9.36 1.22
CA PRO A 89 8.09 10.68 1.45
C PRO A 89 6.66 10.82 0.91
N LEU A 90 5.88 11.71 1.50
CA LEU A 90 4.60 12.12 0.88
C LEU A 90 4.87 12.79 -0.47
N TYR A 91 3.98 12.55 -1.44
CA TYR A 91 4.02 13.34 -2.66
C TYR A 91 3.80 14.83 -2.37
N PRO A 92 4.44 15.73 -3.12
CA PRO A 92 4.29 17.17 -2.93
C PRO A 92 2.82 17.60 -2.91
N GLY A 93 2.41 18.33 -1.89
CA GLY A 93 1.03 18.81 -1.72
C GLY A 93 0.04 17.81 -1.10
N MET A 94 0.41 16.52 -0.95
CA MET A 94 -0.52 15.49 -0.47
C MET A 94 -0.99 15.77 0.96
N PHE A 95 -0.11 16.17 1.86
CA PHE A 95 -0.49 16.52 3.23
C PHE A 95 -1.55 17.63 3.26
N LYS A 96 -1.33 18.69 2.47
CA LYS A 96 -2.29 19.79 2.38
C LYS A 96 -3.63 19.32 1.81
N LEU A 97 -3.62 18.55 0.72
CA LEU A 97 -4.82 18.01 0.09
C LEU A 97 -5.66 17.19 1.08
N ILE A 98 -5.02 16.26 1.80
CA ILE A 98 -5.71 15.39 2.77
C ILE A 98 -6.36 16.24 3.87
N ASN A 99 -5.64 17.24 4.42
CA ASN A 99 -6.18 18.11 5.45
C ASN A 99 -7.33 18.99 4.93
N ASP A 100 -7.21 19.55 3.73
CA ASP A 100 -8.27 20.35 3.12
C ASP A 100 -9.55 19.51 2.94
N LEU A 101 -9.42 18.28 2.43
CA LEU A 101 -10.54 17.37 2.26
C LEU A 101 -11.16 16.92 3.59
N LYS A 102 -10.33 16.64 4.62
CA LYS A 102 -10.82 16.28 5.96
C LYS A 102 -11.67 17.39 6.57
N ASN A 103 -11.29 18.64 6.37
CA ASN A 103 -12.01 19.79 6.89
C ASN A 103 -13.25 20.15 6.06
N HIS A 104 -13.44 19.51 4.91
CA HIS A 104 -14.58 19.80 4.04
C HIS A 104 -15.79 18.96 4.42
N LYS A 105 -16.91 19.62 4.78
CA LYS A 105 -18.10 18.97 5.35
C LYS A 105 -18.78 17.96 4.41
N GLU A 106 -18.55 18.03 3.12
CA GLU A 106 -19.18 17.16 2.12
C GLU A 106 -18.43 15.83 1.90
N PHE A 107 -17.22 15.68 2.44
CA PHE A 107 -16.40 14.49 2.21
C PHE A 107 -16.19 13.66 3.46
N ASN A 108 -16.16 12.36 3.24
CA ASN A 108 -15.41 11.41 4.06
C ASN A 108 -14.18 11.00 3.26
N ILE A 109 -13.06 10.81 3.93
CA ILE A 109 -11.83 10.40 3.29
C ILE A 109 -11.32 9.09 3.88
N GLY A 110 -10.76 8.23 3.03
CA GLY A 110 -10.23 6.95 3.48
C GLY A 110 -9.06 6.46 2.65
N VAL A 111 -8.46 5.38 3.13
CA VAL A 111 -7.40 4.64 2.42
C VAL A 111 -7.90 3.23 2.09
N ALA A 112 -7.68 2.79 0.85
CA ALA A 112 -7.88 1.42 0.40
C ALA A 112 -6.61 0.92 -0.29
N THR A 113 -5.91 -0.06 0.31
CA THR A 113 -4.58 -0.47 -0.16
C THR A 113 -4.35 -1.98 -0.03
N ASN A 114 -3.56 -2.55 -0.94
CA ASN A 114 -3.07 -3.92 -0.84
C ASN A 114 -1.85 -4.07 0.09
N LYS A 115 -1.48 -3.01 0.81
CA LYS A 115 -0.46 -3.05 1.87
C LYS A 115 -0.99 -3.78 3.10
N SER A 116 -0.11 -4.42 3.88
CA SER A 116 -0.52 -5.03 5.16
C SER A 116 -0.92 -3.97 6.18
N ARG A 117 -1.76 -4.35 7.13
CA ARG A 117 -2.25 -3.46 8.19
C ARG A 117 -1.10 -2.82 8.98
N ILE A 118 -0.12 -3.63 9.39
CA ILE A 118 1.04 -3.14 10.14
C ILE A 118 1.84 -2.11 9.33
N ALA A 119 2.10 -2.40 8.06
CA ALA A 119 2.87 -1.50 7.21
C ALA A 119 2.13 -0.19 6.91
N LEU A 120 0.81 -0.24 6.71
CA LEU A 120 -0.02 0.96 6.56
C LEU A 120 0.01 1.82 7.82
N ASN A 121 -0.22 1.22 8.99
CA ASN A 121 -0.24 1.95 10.26
C ASN A 121 1.10 2.63 10.54
N ASN A 122 2.22 1.93 10.30
CA ASN A 122 3.55 2.51 10.44
C ASN A 122 3.76 3.72 9.51
N GLY A 123 3.32 3.60 8.26
CA GLY A 123 3.42 4.69 7.28
C GLY A 123 2.55 5.89 7.65
N LEU A 124 1.30 5.67 8.08
CA LEU A 124 0.40 6.74 8.53
C LEU A 124 0.97 7.45 9.77
N ASN A 125 1.49 6.68 10.74
CA ASN A 125 2.14 7.23 11.95
C ASN A 125 3.35 8.10 11.59
N LYS A 126 4.21 7.62 10.70
CA LYS A 126 5.41 8.35 10.25
C LYS A 126 5.07 9.74 9.69
N HIS A 127 3.92 9.86 9.02
CA HIS A 127 3.48 11.10 8.39
C HIS A 127 2.43 11.89 9.20
N ASN A 128 2.14 11.47 10.45
CA ASN A 128 1.10 12.07 11.30
C ASN A 128 -0.30 12.07 10.64
N LEU A 129 -0.63 10.97 9.95
CA LEU A 129 -1.90 10.80 9.22
C LEU A 129 -2.87 9.79 9.87
N ASN A 130 -2.51 9.19 11.02
CA ASN A 130 -3.27 8.08 11.63
C ASN A 130 -4.71 8.42 11.99
N GLU A 131 -4.99 9.66 12.41
CA GLU A 131 -6.30 10.09 12.88
C GLU A 131 -7.06 10.94 11.85
N ILE A 132 -6.47 11.13 10.68
CA ILE A 132 -7.05 12.02 9.68
C ILE A 132 -8.11 11.30 8.84
N PHE A 133 -7.88 10.03 8.51
CA PHE A 133 -8.82 9.26 7.69
C PHE A 133 -10.00 8.76 8.50
N ASP A 134 -11.21 8.85 7.91
CA ASP A 134 -12.44 8.33 8.51
C ASP A 134 -12.50 6.80 8.45
N ILE A 135 -11.79 6.21 7.48
CA ILE A 135 -11.67 4.76 7.33
C ILE A 135 -10.36 4.39 6.63
N THR A 136 -9.78 3.28 7.04
CA THR A 136 -8.66 2.65 6.34
C THR A 136 -8.94 1.17 6.18
N LEU A 137 -8.77 0.64 4.97
CA LEU A 137 -8.94 -0.77 4.63
C LEU A 137 -7.69 -1.31 3.93
N THR A 138 -7.30 -2.51 4.31
CA THR A 138 -6.18 -3.24 3.72
C THR A 138 -6.65 -4.58 3.17
N MET A 139 -5.76 -5.29 2.48
CA MET A 139 -6.04 -6.65 2.01
C MET A 139 -6.28 -7.67 3.14
N GLU A 140 -6.12 -7.30 4.40
CA GLU A 140 -6.36 -8.17 5.55
C GLU A 140 -7.83 -8.10 6.02
N GLU A 141 -8.56 -7.03 5.68
CA GLU A 141 -9.97 -6.84 6.06
C GLU A 141 -10.96 -6.98 4.90
N ALA A 142 -10.47 -6.95 3.66
CA ALA A 142 -11.29 -6.99 2.46
C ALA A 142 -10.56 -7.71 1.32
N ASN A 143 -11.29 -8.16 0.31
CA ASN A 143 -10.69 -8.71 -0.89
C ASN A 143 -9.70 -7.72 -1.51
N PRO A 144 -8.50 -8.17 -1.93
CA PRO A 144 -7.48 -7.29 -2.48
C PRO A 144 -7.91 -6.65 -3.79
N LYS A 145 -7.47 -5.42 -4.03
CA LYS A 145 -7.64 -4.76 -5.34
C LYS A 145 -7.04 -5.64 -6.46
N PRO A 146 -7.71 -5.76 -7.62
CA PRO A 146 -8.75 -4.89 -8.16
C PRO A 146 -10.20 -5.21 -7.76
N ASP A 147 -10.44 -6.13 -6.82
CA ASP A 147 -11.78 -6.38 -6.31
C ASP A 147 -12.37 -5.08 -5.69
N PRO A 148 -13.64 -4.73 -5.94
CA PRO A 148 -14.27 -3.53 -5.41
C PRO A 148 -14.61 -3.62 -3.91
N ASP A 149 -14.37 -4.73 -3.24
CA ASP A 149 -14.80 -5.01 -1.88
C ASP A 149 -14.37 -3.94 -0.87
N MET A 150 -13.12 -3.46 -0.94
CA MET A 150 -12.66 -2.37 -0.06
C MET A 150 -13.54 -1.11 -0.20
N ALA A 151 -13.92 -0.75 -1.43
CA ALA A 151 -14.77 0.42 -1.66
C ALA A 151 -16.19 0.18 -1.14
N ILE A 152 -16.74 -1.00 -1.36
CA ILE A 152 -18.07 -1.40 -0.90
C ILE A 152 -18.11 -1.39 0.64
N GLN A 153 -17.14 -1.98 1.30
CA GLN A 153 -17.04 -1.99 2.77
C GLN A 153 -16.87 -0.58 3.33
N ALA A 154 -16.04 0.27 2.70
CA ALA A 154 -15.87 1.65 3.13
C ALA A 154 -17.19 2.43 3.08
N MET A 155 -17.92 2.32 1.97
CA MET A 155 -19.24 2.95 1.83
C MET A 155 -20.24 2.45 2.89
N SER A 156 -20.29 1.14 3.11
CA SER A 156 -21.18 0.53 4.10
C SER A 156 -20.87 1.00 5.53
N LYS A 157 -19.60 0.97 5.93
CA LYS A 157 -19.15 1.37 7.28
C LYS A 157 -19.37 2.86 7.56
N LEU A 158 -19.35 3.70 6.52
CA LEU A 158 -19.58 5.14 6.61
C LEU A 158 -21.04 5.55 6.30
N ASN A 159 -21.95 4.59 6.09
CA ASN A 159 -23.34 4.83 5.72
C ASN A 159 -23.50 5.74 4.49
N ILE A 160 -22.69 5.49 3.46
CA ILE A 160 -22.71 6.23 2.20
C ILE A 160 -23.45 5.40 1.15
N GLU A 161 -24.54 5.94 0.62
CA GLU A 161 -25.32 5.29 -0.42
C GLU A 161 -24.63 5.37 -1.80
N LYS A 162 -24.66 4.25 -2.54
CA LYS A 162 -24.23 4.24 -3.94
C LYS A 162 -25.23 5.07 -4.76
N LYS A 163 -24.77 6.19 -5.31
CA LYS A 163 -25.58 6.90 -6.32
C LYS A 163 -25.57 6.08 -7.62
N SER A 164 -26.74 5.72 -8.09
CA SER A 164 -26.96 5.13 -9.42
C SER A 164 -26.57 6.08 -10.53
#